data_16535f0f6506af50bc837531ee1a541e
#
_entry.id   16535f0f6506af50bc837531ee1a541e
#
_cell.length_a   1.000
_cell.length_b   1.000
_cell.length_c   1.000
_cell.angle_alpha   90.00
_cell.angle_beta   90.00
_cell.angle_gamma   90.00
#
_symmetry.space_group_name_H-M   'P 1'
#
loop_
_entity.id
_entity.type
_entity.pdbx_description
1 polymer ?
#
loop_
_entity_poly.entity_id
_entity_poly.type
_entity_poly.pdbx_seq_one_letter_code
_entity_poly.pdbx_strand_id
1 'polypeptide(L)'
;KWGASQTGDIITAPGVWTLDNFGNKLIATITDGATFEWDSDADSATGTRATIVANAPTAAIQTLVSTPDRHLVFFGTETTIGTTSTQDDMYIRFSDQESINASTSYTPSAINTAGTQRLADGTRIVAAIRGRDAIYIWTDTSMFVMRFVGAPFVFQFQQVGTNCGLIGKNAAVEVDGVAYWMSENGFFRYTGKLESLACLVEDYV
;
A
#
# COMPACT_ATOMS: atom_id res chain seq x y z
N LYS A 1 -1.10 5.63 -29.62
CA LYS A 1 -2.39 6.05 -30.21
C LYS A 1 -3.46 5.92 -29.13
N TRP A 2 -4.04 7.02 -28.71
CA TRP A 2 -5.26 7.01 -27.91
C TRP A 2 -6.34 6.28 -28.72
N GLY A 3 -7.03 5.31 -28.11
CA GLY A 3 -8.16 4.64 -28.75
C GLY A 3 -7.87 3.37 -29.53
N ALA A 4 -6.71 2.74 -29.38
CA ALA A 4 -6.57 1.36 -29.86
C ALA A 4 -7.41 0.45 -28.95
N SER A 5 -8.44 -0.19 -29.51
CA SER A 5 -9.22 -1.18 -28.79
C SER A 5 -8.33 -2.35 -28.41
N GLN A 6 -8.40 -2.78 -27.15
CA GLN A 6 -7.76 -3.97 -26.68
C GLN A 6 -8.70 -5.15 -26.94
N THR A 7 -8.21 -6.21 -27.57
CA THR A 7 -8.92 -7.46 -27.66
C THR A 7 -8.77 -8.19 -26.31
N GLY A 8 -9.68 -7.98 -25.42
CA GLY A 8 -9.72 -8.59 -24.08
C GLY A 8 -11.08 -8.33 -23.44
N ASP A 9 -11.39 -9.04 -22.38
CA ASP A 9 -12.63 -8.84 -21.63
C ASP A 9 -12.71 -7.41 -21.13
N ILE A 10 -13.85 -6.76 -21.39
CA ILE A 10 -14.16 -5.44 -20.86
C ILE A 10 -14.48 -5.63 -19.37
N ILE A 11 -13.56 -5.21 -18.51
CA ILE A 11 -13.86 -5.11 -17.08
C ILE A 11 -14.85 -3.94 -16.92
N THR A 12 -16.08 -4.28 -16.64
CA THR A 12 -17.18 -3.30 -16.51
C THR A 12 -17.10 -2.50 -15.21
N ALA A 13 -16.37 -2.97 -14.22
CA ALA A 13 -16.13 -2.22 -12.98
C ALA A 13 -14.90 -1.32 -13.14
N PRO A 14 -15.01 -0.01 -12.85
CA PRO A 14 -13.85 0.87 -12.85
C PRO A 14 -12.88 0.43 -11.78
N GLY A 15 -11.63 0.11 -12.17
CA GLY A 15 -10.57 -0.22 -11.24
C GLY A 15 -10.15 1.02 -10.45
N VAL A 16 -9.93 0.86 -9.16
CA VAL A 16 -9.33 1.91 -8.31
C VAL A 16 -7.82 1.77 -8.39
N TRP A 17 -7.16 2.85 -8.79
CA TRP A 17 -5.71 2.90 -8.92
C TRP A 17 -5.07 3.57 -7.73
N THR A 18 -3.91 3.07 -7.32
CA THR A 18 -2.97 3.76 -6.44
C THR A 18 -1.72 4.10 -7.22
N LEU A 19 -1.23 5.32 -7.00
CA LEU A 19 -0.07 5.86 -7.70
C LEU A 19 0.96 6.31 -6.68
N ASP A 20 2.22 6.01 -6.94
CA ASP A 20 3.36 6.49 -6.15
C ASP A 20 4.63 6.57 -7.01
N ASN A 21 5.68 7.19 -6.49
CA ASN A 21 6.94 7.37 -7.20
C ASN A 21 8.06 6.57 -6.54
N PHE A 22 8.76 5.78 -7.34
CA PHE A 22 10.01 5.11 -6.96
C PHE A 22 11.18 5.76 -7.71
N GLY A 23 11.72 6.83 -7.16
CA GLY A 23 12.67 7.68 -7.86
C GLY A 23 12.01 8.35 -9.08
N ASN A 24 12.56 8.15 -10.28
CA ASN A 24 12.02 8.63 -11.56
C ASN A 24 10.92 7.72 -12.15
N LYS A 25 10.62 6.60 -11.50
CA LYS A 25 9.59 5.67 -11.95
C LYS A 25 8.26 5.94 -11.28
N LEU A 26 7.20 6.09 -12.08
CA LEU A 26 5.83 6.04 -11.61
C LEU A 26 5.45 4.58 -11.37
N ILE A 27 4.95 4.28 -10.18
CA ILE A 27 4.37 2.99 -9.81
C ILE A 27 2.86 3.13 -9.78
N ALA A 28 2.16 2.24 -10.46
CA ALA A 28 0.70 2.25 -10.55
C ALA A 28 0.16 0.85 -10.27
N THR A 29 -0.69 0.73 -9.27
CA THR A 29 -1.32 -0.55 -8.90
C THR A 29 -2.83 -0.43 -9.02
N ILE A 30 -3.45 -1.37 -9.72
CA ILE A 30 -4.89 -1.52 -9.73
C ILE A 30 -5.31 -2.41 -8.55
N THR A 31 -6.35 -2.03 -7.81
CA THR A 31 -6.84 -2.83 -6.69
C THR A 31 -7.17 -4.24 -7.13
N ASP A 32 -6.67 -5.23 -6.37
CA ASP A 32 -6.75 -6.67 -6.63
C ASP A 32 -6.14 -7.11 -7.96
N GLY A 33 -5.17 -6.34 -8.46
CA GLY A 33 -4.48 -6.61 -9.71
C GLY A 33 -3.00 -6.27 -9.69
N ALA A 34 -2.41 -6.28 -10.88
CA ALA A 34 -0.98 -6.11 -11.07
C ALA A 34 -0.50 -4.67 -10.80
N THR A 35 0.79 -4.59 -10.51
CA THR A 35 1.51 -3.32 -10.36
C THR A 35 2.34 -3.05 -11.61
N PHE A 36 2.28 -1.82 -12.09
CA PHE A 36 2.95 -1.34 -13.28
C PHE A 36 3.98 -0.28 -12.92
N GLU A 37 5.04 -0.21 -13.71
CA GLU A 37 6.03 0.87 -13.68
C GLU A 37 6.10 1.60 -15.00
N TRP A 38 6.38 2.89 -14.95
CA TRP A 38 6.70 3.73 -16.08
C TRP A 38 7.88 4.63 -15.73
N ASP A 39 8.95 4.54 -16.50
CA ASP A 39 10.17 5.30 -16.29
C ASP A 39 10.10 6.63 -17.04
N SER A 40 10.14 7.75 -16.31
CA SER A 40 10.03 9.07 -16.92
C SER A 40 11.20 9.40 -17.84
N ASP A 41 12.38 8.86 -17.60
CA ASP A 41 13.59 9.14 -18.37
C ASP A 41 13.70 8.25 -19.61
N ALA A 42 13.40 6.95 -19.45
CA ALA A 42 13.52 5.97 -20.53
C ALA A 42 12.27 5.94 -21.42
N ASP A 43 11.08 5.95 -20.82
CA ASP A 43 9.82 5.69 -21.53
C ASP A 43 9.23 6.94 -22.19
N SER A 44 9.44 8.14 -21.59
CA SER A 44 8.93 9.39 -22.17
C SER A 44 9.55 9.70 -23.53
N ALA A 45 10.84 9.46 -23.68
CA ALA A 45 11.57 9.72 -24.93
C ALA A 45 11.12 8.78 -26.06
N THR A 46 10.68 7.56 -25.75
CA THR A 46 10.26 6.53 -26.71
C THR A 46 8.75 6.43 -26.88
N GLY A 47 7.97 7.09 -26.01
CA GLY A 47 6.52 6.95 -25.97
C GLY A 47 6.08 5.55 -25.55
N THR A 48 6.90 4.86 -24.78
CA THR A 48 6.64 3.51 -24.28
C THR A 48 5.54 3.54 -23.22
N ARG A 49 4.72 2.50 -23.16
CA ARG A 49 3.68 2.34 -22.15
C ARG A 49 4.27 1.76 -20.86
N ALA A 50 3.59 1.97 -19.76
CA ALA A 50 3.90 1.30 -18.50
C ALA A 50 3.94 -0.22 -18.68
N THR A 51 4.90 -0.86 -18.02
CA THR A 51 5.10 -2.30 -18.02
C THR A 51 4.85 -2.86 -16.62
N ILE A 52 4.53 -4.15 -16.53
CA ILE A 52 4.36 -4.81 -15.23
C ILE A 52 5.72 -4.82 -14.51
N VAL A 53 5.72 -4.48 -13.22
CA VAL A 53 6.91 -4.61 -12.36
C VAL A 53 7.32 -6.07 -12.30
N ALA A 54 8.54 -6.36 -12.76
CA ALA A 54 9.03 -7.74 -12.86
C ALA A 54 9.16 -8.39 -11.48
N ASN A 55 8.80 -9.68 -11.41
CA ASN A 55 8.91 -10.50 -10.19
C ASN A 55 8.09 -10.01 -8.98
N ALA A 56 7.27 -8.98 -9.15
CA ALA A 56 6.39 -8.46 -8.12
C ALA A 56 5.14 -9.36 -7.94
N PRO A 57 4.43 -9.25 -6.81
CA PRO A 57 3.10 -9.82 -6.66
C PRO A 57 2.17 -9.40 -7.80
N THR A 58 1.33 -10.33 -8.25
CA THR A 58 0.40 -10.10 -9.36
C THR A 58 -0.97 -9.59 -8.92
N ALA A 59 -1.22 -9.57 -7.60
CA ALA A 59 -2.40 -8.99 -6.99
C ALA A 59 -2.06 -8.30 -5.66
N ALA A 60 -2.60 -7.09 -5.48
CA ALA A 60 -2.52 -6.33 -4.24
C ALA A 60 -3.68 -5.34 -4.15
N ILE A 61 -4.12 -5.03 -2.93
CA ILE A 61 -5.13 -3.99 -2.69
C ILE A 61 -4.54 -2.60 -2.99
N GLN A 62 -3.29 -2.38 -2.57
CA GLN A 62 -2.61 -1.09 -2.68
C GLN A 62 -1.09 -1.27 -2.65
N THR A 63 -0.35 -0.34 -3.25
CA THR A 63 1.09 -0.19 -3.06
C THR A 63 1.44 1.23 -2.62
N LEU A 64 2.52 1.33 -1.83
CA LEU A 64 3.18 2.60 -1.49
C LEU A 64 4.70 2.41 -1.53
N VAL A 65 5.40 3.50 -1.76
CA VAL A 65 6.86 3.56 -1.61
C VAL A 65 7.19 4.09 -0.23
N SER A 66 7.93 3.33 0.56
CA SER A 66 8.44 3.77 1.85
C SER A 66 9.57 4.77 1.65
N THR A 67 9.51 5.91 2.32
CA THR A 67 10.55 6.94 2.30
C THR A 67 11.06 7.20 3.73
N PRO A 68 12.37 7.42 3.93
CA PRO A 68 13.45 7.63 2.96
C PRO A 68 14.16 6.36 2.47
N ASP A 69 13.77 5.19 2.94
CA ASP A 69 14.45 3.91 2.75
C ASP A 69 14.16 3.21 1.40
N ARG A 70 13.22 3.74 0.65
CA ARG A 70 12.80 3.29 -0.70
C ARG A 70 12.60 1.77 -0.84
N HIS A 71 11.62 1.25 -0.12
CA HIS A 71 11.04 -0.06 -0.36
C HIS A 71 9.68 0.11 -1.04
N LEU A 72 9.38 -0.73 -2.02
CA LEU A 72 8.03 -0.82 -2.56
C LEU A 72 7.22 -1.79 -1.68
N VAL A 73 6.15 -1.29 -1.08
CA VAL A 73 5.33 -2.03 -0.12
C VAL A 73 3.99 -2.37 -0.75
N PHE A 74 3.61 -3.63 -0.67
CA PHE A 74 2.34 -4.20 -1.15
C PHE A 74 1.46 -4.52 0.05
N PHE A 75 0.23 -4.04 0.04
CA PHE A 75 -0.78 -4.27 1.07
C PHE A 75 -1.89 -5.17 0.54
N GLY A 76 -2.32 -6.16 1.33
CA GLY A 76 -3.33 -7.14 0.93
C GLY A 76 -2.91 -7.92 -0.30
N THR A 77 -1.78 -8.62 -0.23
CA THR A 77 -1.14 -9.22 -1.40
C THR A 77 -0.99 -10.75 -1.27
N GLU A 78 -0.46 -11.36 -2.32
CA GLU A 78 -0.22 -12.79 -2.40
C GLU A 78 0.79 -13.27 -1.36
N THR A 79 0.50 -14.37 -0.70
CA THR A 79 1.49 -15.10 0.13
C THR A 79 2.49 -15.86 -0.73
N THR A 80 2.07 -16.33 -1.91
CA THR A 80 2.92 -16.93 -2.94
C THR A 80 2.88 -16.08 -4.19
N ILE A 81 3.99 -15.42 -4.53
CA ILE A 81 4.09 -14.52 -5.68
C ILE A 81 3.68 -15.24 -6.97
N GLY A 82 2.86 -14.60 -7.78
CA GLY A 82 2.36 -15.12 -9.05
C GLY A 82 1.19 -16.09 -8.91
N THR A 83 0.62 -16.21 -7.71
CA THR A 83 -0.52 -17.10 -7.45
C THR A 83 -1.65 -16.30 -6.80
N THR A 84 -2.50 -15.68 -7.61
CA THR A 84 -3.57 -14.77 -7.16
C THR A 84 -4.55 -15.42 -6.18
N SER A 85 -4.75 -16.74 -6.26
CA SER A 85 -5.59 -17.49 -5.31
C SER A 85 -5.01 -17.55 -3.88
N THR A 86 -3.77 -17.12 -3.69
CA THR A 86 -3.12 -17.02 -2.37
C THR A 86 -3.11 -15.60 -1.81
N GLN A 87 -3.86 -14.68 -2.42
CA GLN A 87 -4.01 -13.33 -1.89
C GLN A 87 -4.65 -13.37 -0.50
N ASP A 88 -4.02 -12.70 0.45
CA ASP A 88 -4.52 -12.51 1.82
C ASP A 88 -4.60 -11.01 2.08
N ASP A 89 -5.80 -10.51 2.30
CA ASP A 89 -6.10 -9.09 2.48
C ASP A 89 -5.42 -8.46 3.70
N MET A 90 -4.85 -9.29 4.59
CA MET A 90 -4.09 -8.86 5.77
C MET A 90 -2.57 -8.99 5.59
N TYR A 91 -2.12 -9.48 4.42
CA TYR A 91 -0.72 -9.76 4.19
C TYR A 91 -0.01 -8.57 3.55
N ILE A 92 1.14 -8.23 4.09
CA ILE A 92 2.02 -7.16 3.62
C ILE A 92 3.31 -7.79 3.11
N ARG A 93 3.78 -7.32 1.97
CA ARG A 93 5.08 -7.66 1.42
C ARG A 93 5.81 -6.39 1.04
N PHE A 94 7.10 -6.31 1.33
CA PHE A 94 7.94 -5.19 0.92
C PHE A 94 9.17 -5.68 0.16
N SER A 95 9.60 -4.85 -0.80
CA SER A 95 10.75 -5.15 -1.64
C SER A 95 12.06 -5.10 -0.86
N ASP A 96 13.13 -5.58 -1.46
CA ASP A 96 14.48 -5.19 -1.08
C ASP A 96 14.69 -3.69 -1.29
N GLN A 97 15.56 -3.08 -0.49
CA GLN A 97 15.85 -1.66 -0.56
C GLN A 97 16.40 -1.29 -1.94
N GLU A 98 15.89 -0.19 -2.52
CA GLU A 98 16.32 0.32 -3.84
C GLU A 98 16.13 -0.67 -5.01
N SER A 99 15.46 -1.80 -4.80
CA SER A 99 15.32 -2.86 -5.80
C SER A 99 13.87 -3.30 -5.97
N ILE A 100 13.34 -3.19 -7.20
CA ILE A 100 11.96 -3.56 -7.50
C ILE A 100 11.81 -4.57 -8.65
N ASN A 101 12.88 -4.84 -9.42
CA ASN A 101 12.79 -5.68 -10.62
C ASN A 101 13.68 -6.94 -10.58
N ALA A 102 14.56 -7.08 -9.59
CA ALA A 102 15.37 -8.28 -9.47
C ALA A 102 14.53 -9.49 -9.04
N SER A 103 14.95 -10.68 -9.42
CA SER A 103 14.26 -11.93 -9.07
C SER A 103 14.17 -12.19 -7.56
N THR A 104 15.03 -11.53 -6.78
CA THR A 104 15.10 -11.62 -5.32
C THR A 104 14.43 -10.44 -4.61
N SER A 105 13.94 -9.42 -5.36
CA SER A 105 13.43 -8.17 -4.78
C SER A 105 12.31 -8.36 -3.77
N TYR A 106 11.51 -9.41 -3.90
CA TYR A 106 10.33 -9.63 -3.05
C TYR A 106 10.38 -10.94 -2.25
N THR A 107 11.51 -11.65 -2.32
CA THR A 107 11.70 -12.91 -1.60
C THR A 107 12.66 -12.69 -0.43
N PRO A 108 12.18 -12.79 0.82
CA PRO A 108 13.05 -12.60 1.99
C PRO A 108 14.22 -13.57 2.01
N SER A 109 15.41 -13.06 2.31
CA SER A 109 16.64 -13.84 2.46
C SER A 109 17.57 -13.21 3.50
N ALA A 110 18.60 -13.94 3.91
CA ALA A 110 19.57 -13.45 4.87
C ALA A 110 20.47 -12.29 4.36
N ILE A 111 20.43 -12.02 3.06
CA ILE A 111 21.32 -11.05 2.40
C ILE A 111 20.58 -9.87 1.78
N ASN A 112 19.25 -9.79 1.92
CA ASN A 112 18.46 -8.68 1.44
C ASN A 112 17.53 -8.15 2.55
N THR A 113 16.87 -7.03 2.27
CA THR A 113 15.94 -6.37 3.18
C THR A 113 14.48 -6.62 2.82
N ALA A 114 14.21 -7.48 1.84
CA ALA A 114 12.85 -7.90 1.51
C ALA A 114 12.20 -8.64 2.67
N GLY A 115 10.91 -8.43 2.87
CA GLY A 115 10.22 -9.07 3.97
C GLY A 115 8.72 -9.14 3.81
N THR A 116 8.10 -9.79 4.77
CA THR A 116 6.66 -9.98 4.81
C THR A 116 6.13 -9.87 6.23
N GLN A 117 4.89 -9.43 6.38
CA GLN A 117 4.18 -9.36 7.64
C GLN A 117 2.69 -9.58 7.42
N ARG A 118 2.07 -10.40 8.22
CA ARG A 118 0.61 -10.49 8.30
C ARG A 118 0.13 -9.70 9.51
N LEU A 119 -0.85 -8.80 9.33
CA LEU A 119 -1.44 -8.07 10.43
C LEU A 119 -2.34 -9.01 11.26
N ALA A 120 -2.41 -8.76 12.57
CA ALA A 120 -3.05 -9.69 13.51
C ALA A 120 -4.53 -9.36 13.78
N ASP A 121 -5.00 -8.13 13.47
CA ASP A 121 -6.34 -7.68 13.83
C ASP A 121 -7.03 -7.01 12.64
N GLY A 122 -8.25 -7.48 12.36
CA GLY A 122 -9.05 -7.14 11.20
C GLY A 122 -9.26 -8.31 10.25
N THR A 123 -10.03 -8.08 9.20
CA THR A 123 -10.29 -9.05 8.13
C THR A 123 -9.64 -8.65 6.82
N ARG A 124 -9.44 -7.35 6.59
CA ARG A 124 -8.78 -6.80 5.40
C ARG A 124 -8.10 -5.47 5.71
N ILE A 125 -7.05 -5.18 4.99
CA ILE A 125 -6.46 -3.84 4.91
C ILE A 125 -7.36 -2.99 4.00
N VAL A 126 -7.87 -1.87 4.53
CA VAL A 126 -8.73 -0.94 3.78
C VAL A 126 -7.89 0.06 3.00
N ALA A 127 -6.91 0.67 3.67
CA ALA A 127 -5.95 1.56 3.04
C ALA A 127 -4.69 1.75 3.90
N ALA A 128 -3.66 2.23 3.23
CA ALA A 128 -2.45 2.75 3.85
C ALA A 128 -2.13 4.14 3.30
N ILE A 129 -1.63 5.02 4.15
CA ILE A 129 -1.12 6.34 3.73
C ILE A 129 0.28 6.57 4.27
N ARG A 130 1.06 7.36 3.54
CA ARG A 130 2.38 7.80 3.99
C ARG A 130 2.21 8.94 4.98
N GLY A 131 2.77 8.78 6.18
CA GLY A 131 2.98 9.85 7.12
C GLY A 131 4.42 10.38 7.06
N ARG A 132 4.76 11.30 7.96
CA ARG A 132 6.09 11.93 8.00
C ARG A 132 7.22 10.91 8.22
N ASP A 133 7.08 10.04 9.21
CA ASP A 133 8.14 9.11 9.65
C ASP A 133 7.65 7.65 9.69
N ALA A 134 6.48 7.38 9.13
CA ALA A 134 5.86 6.06 9.17
C ALA A 134 4.82 5.91 8.05
N ILE A 135 4.44 4.69 7.78
CA ILE A 135 3.25 4.36 7.00
C ILE A 135 2.13 4.01 7.99
N TYR A 136 1.00 4.66 7.86
CA TYR A 136 -0.20 4.38 8.62
C TYR A 136 -1.07 3.41 7.83
N ILE A 137 -1.48 2.31 8.48
CA ILE A 137 -2.21 1.22 7.84
C ILE A 137 -3.51 1.03 8.63
N TRP A 138 -4.62 1.03 7.94
CA TRP A 138 -5.91 0.71 8.55
C TRP A 138 -6.46 -0.58 7.99
N THR A 139 -6.93 -1.40 8.92
CA THR A 139 -7.85 -2.48 8.62
C THR A 139 -9.29 -2.01 8.78
N ASP A 140 -10.24 -2.87 8.54
CA ASP A 140 -11.66 -2.63 8.84
C ASP A 140 -11.93 -2.41 10.34
N THR A 141 -11.04 -2.82 11.25
CA THR A 141 -11.25 -2.73 12.70
C THR A 141 -10.19 -1.90 13.43
N SER A 142 -8.97 -1.84 12.91
CA SER A 142 -7.81 -1.36 13.68
C SER A 142 -6.88 -0.46 12.87
N MET A 143 -6.03 0.27 13.59
CA MET A 143 -4.94 1.04 13.01
C MET A 143 -3.60 0.47 13.42
N PHE A 144 -2.70 0.38 12.44
CA PHE A 144 -1.30 -0.01 12.61
C PHE A 144 -0.37 1.08 12.12
N VAL A 145 0.82 1.13 12.70
CA VAL A 145 1.92 2.00 12.30
C VAL A 145 3.10 1.13 11.88
N MET A 146 3.55 1.30 10.65
CA MET A 146 4.73 0.65 10.09
C MET A 146 5.86 1.66 10.06
N ARG A 147 6.98 1.36 10.73
CA ARG A 147 8.17 2.21 10.78
C ARG A 147 9.40 1.47 10.31
N PHE A 148 10.23 2.16 9.54
CA PHE A 148 11.55 1.65 9.22
C PHE A 148 12.45 1.69 10.46
N VAL A 149 13.04 0.56 10.80
CA VAL A 149 13.94 0.41 11.97
C VAL A 149 15.32 -0.10 11.57
N GLY A 150 15.51 -0.43 10.30
CA GLY A 150 16.75 -0.99 9.79
C GLY A 150 16.97 -2.45 10.16
N ALA A 151 18.09 -3.00 9.69
CA ALA A 151 18.44 -4.39 9.92
C ALA A 151 18.58 -4.72 11.43
N PRO A 152 18.20 -5.92 11.88
CA PRO A 152 17.76 -7.06 11.07
C PRO A 152 16.25 -7.10 10.77
N PHE A 153 15.44 -6.25 11.38
CA PHE A 153 13.98 -6.33 11.28
C PHE A 153 13.37 -5.53 10.13
N VAL A 154 14.14 -4.61 9.54
CA VAL A 154 13.77 -3.71 8.45
C VAL A 154 12.58 -2.81 8.82
N PHE A 155 11.40 -3.38 9.05
CA PHE A 155 10.21 -2.66 9.50
C PHE A 155 9.66 -3.22 10.81
N GLN A 156 9.19 -2.30 11.65
CA GLN A 156 8.40 -2.60 12.83
C GLN A 156 6.93 -2.29 12.54
N PHE A 157 6.04 -3.19 12.94
CA PHE A 157 4.60 -3.03 12.86
C PHE A 157 4.03 -2.94 14.27
N GLN A 158 3.32 -1.86 14.56
CA GLN A 158 2.72 -1.63 15.86
C GLN A 158 1.23 -1.36 15.70
N GLN A 159 0.39 -2.15 16.35
CA GLN A 159 -1.02 -1.83 16.50
C GLN A 159 -1.16 -0.69 17.50
N VAL A 160 -1.86 0.38 17.12
CA VAL A 160 -2.00 1.59 17.94
C VAL A 160 -3.44 1.81 18.41
N GLY A 161 -4.39 1.10 17.84
CA GLY A 161 -5.79 1.16 18.24
C GLY A 161 -6.63 0.05 17.67
N THR A 162 -7.73 -0.24 18.37
CA THR A 162 -8.80 -1.16 17.97
C THR A 162 -10.12 -0.40 17.92
N ASN A 163 -11.12 -0.93 17.21
CA ASN A 163 -12.42 -0.27 16.99
C ASN A 163 -12.30 1.15 16.38
N CYS A 164 -11.26 1.35 15.59
CA CYS A 164 -10.94 2.61 14.92
C CYS A 164 -10.53 2.37 13.47
N GLY A 165 -11.02 1.29 12.88
CA GLY A 165 -10.78 0.95 11.48
C GLY A 165 -11.22 2.05 10.52
N LEU A 166 -10.86 1.92 9.26
CA LEU A 166 -11.16 2.92 8.23
C LEU A 166 -12.45 2.54 7.49
N ILE A 167 -13.36 3.50 7.37
CA ILE A 167 -14.65 3.26 6.68
C ILE A 167 -14.50 3.10 5.16
N GLY A 168 -13.45 3.65 4.56
CA GLY A 168 -13.21 3.55 3.11
C GLY A 168 -11.84 4.05 2.70
N LYS A 169 -11.38 3.64 1.52
CA LYS A 169 -10.00 3.83 1.02
C LYS A 169 -9.49 5.28 1.09
N ASN A 170 -10.37 6.27 0.89
CA ASN A 170 -10.01 7.68 0.87
C ASN A 170 -10.48 8.44 2.13
N ALA A 171 -10.87 7.72 3.19
CA ALA A 171 -11.39 8.32 4.41
C ALA A 171 -10.31 8.70 5.44
N ALA A 172 -9.04 8.69 5.05
CA ALA A 172 -7.91 9.08 5.88
C ALA A 172 -7.03 10.12 5.18
N VAL A 173 -6.48 11.04 5.97
CA VAL A 173 -5.55 12.07 5.51
C VAL A 173 -4.49 12.32 6.58
N GLU A 174 -3.28 12.62 6.16
CA GLU A 174 -2.20 13.07 7.05
C GLU A 174 -1.91 14.55 6.78
N VAL A 175 -1.84 15.34 7.84
CA VAL A 175 -1.51 16.76 7.80
C VAL A 175 -0.55 17.06 8.96
N ASP A 176 0.62 17.59 8.64
CA ASP A 176 1.63 18.03 9.61
C ASP A 176 2.03 16.97 10.67
N GLY A 177 2.10 15.71 10.26
CA GLY A 177 2.45 14.59 11.14
C GLY A 177 1.28 14.01 11.94
N VAL A 178 0.07 14.51 11.71
CA VAL A 178 -1.16 14.03 12.35
C VAL A 178 -2.03 13.31 11.32
N ALA A 179 -2.37 12.06 11.60
CA ALA A 179 -3.35 11.34 10.78
C ALA A 179 -4.75 11.59 11.31
N TYR A 180 -5.68 11.89 10.42
CA TYR A 180 -7.10 12.04 10.68
C TYR A 180 -7.88 11.05 9.81
N TRP A 181 -8.90 10.41 10.36
CA TRP A 181 -9.72 9.50 9.57
C TRP A 181 -11.14 9.36 10.13
N MET A 182 -12.01 8.82 9.25
CA MET A 182 -13.37 8.44 9.56
C MET A 182 -13.46 6.92 9.70
N SER A 183 -14.03 6.47 10.78
CA SER A 183 -14.36 5.09 11.09
C SER A 183 -15.88 4.92 11.17
N GLU A 184 -16.37 3.69 11.17
CA GLU A 184 -17.79 3.40 11.51
C GLU A 184 -18.18 3.87 12.93
N ASN A 185 -17.17 4.00 13.82
CA ASN A 185 -17.36 4.40 15.21
C ASN A 185 -17.02 5.88 15.49
N GLY A 186 -17.00 6.73 14.45
CA GLY A 186 -16.74 8.16 14.58
C GLY A 186 -15.44 8.62 13.95
N PHE A 187 -14.97 9.79 14.34
CA PHE A 187 -13.76 10.40 13.81
C PHE A 187 -12.61 10.27 14.80
N PHE A 188 -11.43 10.01 14.26
CA PHE A 188 -10.23 9.79 15.04
C PHE A 188 -9.06 10.63 14.53
N ARG A 189 -8.10 10.89 15.41
CA ARG A 189 -6.77 11.39 15.06
C ARG A 189 -5.66 10.59 15.76
N TYR A 190 -4.50 10.59 15.14
CA TYR A 190 -3.29 9.99 15.68
C TYR A 190 -2.14 10.98 15.62
N THR A 191 -1.62 11.35 16.80
CA THR A 191 -0.49 12.26 17.01
C THR A 191 0.69 11.56 17.70
N GLY A 192 0.78 10.22 17.58
CA GLY A 192 1.57 9.35 18.46
C GLY A 192 0.70 8.68 19.53
N LYS A 193 -0.49 9.20 19.75
CA LYS A 193 -1.54 8.62 20.59
C LYS A 193 -2.87 8.67 19.83
N LEU A 194 -3.66 7.61 19.93
CA LEU A 194 -5.01 7.54 19.37
C LEU A 194 -5.96 8.41 20.22
N GLU A 195 -6.72 9.27 19.55
CA GLU A 195 -7.73 10.11 20.18
C GLU A 195 -9.00 10.12 19.32
N SER A 196 -10.17 9.99 19.98
CA SER A 196 -11.45 10.19 19.32
C SER A 196 -11.74 11.70 19.22
N LEU A 197 -12.29 12.11 18.09
CA LEU A 197 -12.74 13.49 17.86
C LEU A 197 -14.26 13.55 18.02
N ALA A 198 -14.73 14.43 18.88
CA ALA A 198 -16.17 14.70 18.99
C ALA A 198 -16.68 15.33 17.69
N CYS A 199 -17.71 14.74 17.12
CA CYS A 199 -18.41 15.27 15.96
C CYS A 199 -19.79 15.77 16.39
N LEU A 200 -20.06 17.06 16.23
CA LEU A 200 -21.37 17.64 16.60
C LEU A 200 -22.49 17.26 15.63
N VAL A 201 -22.15 16.64 14.52
CA VAL A 201 -23.10 16.24 13.46
C VAL A 201 -23.02 14.73 13.18
N GLU A 202 -22.52 13.95 14.14
CA GLU A 202 -22.34 12.50 14.01
C GLU A 202 -23.66 11.77 13.68
N ASP A 203 -24.78 12.26 14.24
CA ASP A 203 -26.11 11.69 13.98
C ASP A 203 -26.64 11.98 12.55
N TYR A 204 -25.94 12.79 11.76
CA TYR A 204 -26.35 13.21 10.41
C TYR A 204 -25.42 12.74 9.28
N VAL A 205 -24.40 11.96 9.58
CA VAL A 205 -23.37 11.48 8.62
C VAL A 205 -23.51 10.01 8.29
#